data_6f320d19119df9a3348ac50234ebdbd0
#
_entry.id   6f320d19119df9a3348ac50234ebdbd0
#
_cell.length_a   1.000
_cell.length_b   1.000
_cell.length_c   1.000
_cell.angle_alpha   90.00
_cell.angle_beta   90.00
_cell.angle_gamma   90.00
#
_symmetry.space_group_name_H-M   'P 1'
#
loop_
_entity.id
_entity.type
_entity.pdbx_description
1 polymer ?
#
loop_
_entity_poly.entity_id
_entity_poly.type
_entity_poly.pdbx_seq_one_letter_code
_entity_poly.pdbx_strand_id
1 'polypeptide(L)'
;ILRRLVGSEMCIRDRLHSVYVSGYVLTLTDNVLKDVKSNVGVSYALYDEGAFRNALKGWEAADMTIAPESLRTVNSILRLEDVVSEVELGKYYGVKQNNTLRVVFNEALLHPFQPYNVEATANQLSYFDYVFTEPTPLDNYDQIWQWKEFFTLINMIVGFLLLIPLTKALLQLQFFSSIVKPIPPA
;
A
#
# COMPACT_ATOMS: atom_id res chain seq x y z
N ILE A 1 15.49 -13.23 20.71
CA ILE A 1 14.10 -12.83 20.31
C ILE A 1 13.91 -12.99 18.80
N LEU A 2 14.87 -12.65 17.94
CA LEU A 2 14.78 -12.79 16.48
C LEU A 2 14.61 -14.26 15.99
N ARG A 3 15.13 -15.25 16.69
CA ARG A 3 15.03 -16.68 16.28
C ARG A 3 13.62 -17.28 16.43
N ARG A 4 12.74 -16.69 17.22
CA ARG A 4 11.34 -17.17 17.38
C ARG A 4 10.38 -16.66 16.29
N LEU A 5 10.70 -15.55 15.66
CA LEU A 5 9.92 -15.00 14.53
C LEU A 5 10.16 -15.82 13.25
N VAL A 6 11.37 -16.35 13.04
CA VAL A 6 11.73 -17.14 11.84
C VAL A 6 10.87 -18.40 11.68
N GLY A 7 10.48 -19.05 12.77
CA GLY A 7 9.65 -20.27 12.71
C GLY A 7 8.18 -19.98 12.35
N SER A 8 7.62 -18.86 12.82
CA SER A 8 6.25 -18.47 12.47
C SER A 8 6.15 -17.92 11.04
N GLU A 9 7.20 -17.24 10.55
CA GLU A 9 7.27 -16.76 9.17
C GLU A 9 7.35 -17.92 8.17
N MET A 10 8.07 -19.00 8.46
CA MET A 10 8.11 -20.17 7.58
C MET A 10 6.73 -20.85 7.44
N CYS A 11 5.93 -20.90 8.50
CA CYS A 11 4.57 -21.47 8.45
C CYS A 11 3.58 -20.61 7.64
N ILE A 12 3.82 -19.31 7.51
CA ILE A 12 3.00 -18.39 6.73
C ILE A 12 3.42 -18.38 5.26
N ARG A 13 4.71 -18.48 4.96
CA ARG A 13 5.27 -18.44 3.60
C ARG A 13 4.67 -19.49 2.66
N ASP A 14 4.48 -20.71 3.13
CA ASP A 14 3.94 -21.81 2.32
C ASP A 14 2.42 -21.71 2.10
N ARG A 15 1.74 -20.81 2.83
CA ARG A 15 0.28 -20.59 2.73
C ARG A 15 -0.10 -19.31 2.02
N LEU A 16 0.86 -18.46 1.73
CA LEU A 16 0.63 -17.16 1.11
C LEU A 16 0.57 -17.33 -0.43
N HIS A 17 -0.64 -17.29 -0.97
CA HIS A 17 -0.86 -17.45 -2.41
C HIS A 17 -0.46 -16.19 -3.19
N SER A 18 -0.68 -15.01 -2.62
CA SER A 18 -0.51 -13.73 -3.32
C SER A 18 -0.20 -12.58 -2.39
N VAL A 19 0.63 -11.66 -2.83
CA VAL A 19 1.02 -10.42 -2.13
C VAL A 19 0.95 -9.24 -3.10
N TYR A 20 0.45 -8.13 -2.63
CA TYR A 20 0.55 -6.86 -3.33
C TYR A 20 1.33 -5.86 -2.47
N VAL A 21 2.44 -5.37 -3.00
CA VAL A 21 3.35 -4.44 -2.31
C VAL A 21 3.15 -3.05 -2.89
N SER A 22 2.62 -2.14 -2.07
CA SER A 22 2.41 -0.75 -2.46
C SER A 22 3.41 0.15 -1.75
N GLY A 23 4.22 0.87 -2.53
CA GLY A 23 5.15 1.87 -2.01
C GLY A 23 6.37 1.35 -1.24
N TYR A 24 6.67 0.04 -1.27
CA TYR A 24 7.74 -0.53 -0.43
C TYR A 24 8.63 -1.54 -1.16
N VAL A 25 9.06 -1.20 -2.37
CA VAL A 25 9.83 -2.10 -3.26
C VAL A 25 11.27 -2.34 -2.80
N LEU A 26 11.84 -1.48 -1.96
CA LEU A 26 13.21 -1.62 -1.45
C LEU A 26 13.45 -2.90 -0.63
N THR A 27 12.39 -3.47 -0.09
CA THR A 27 12.45 -4.74 0.65
C THR A 27 12.55 -5.97 -0.24
N LEU A 28 12.25 -5.85 -1.54
CA LEU A 28 12.32 -6.93 -2.52
C LEU A 28 13.77 -7.13 -3.00
N THR A 29 14.63 -7.52 -2.08
CA THR A 29 16.04 -7.86 -2.36
C THR A 29 16.15 -9.25 -2.97
N ASP A 30 17.29 -9.57 -3.59
CA ASP A 30 17.54 -10.90 -4.16
C ASP A 30 17.38 -12.03 -3.13
N ASN A 31 17.79 -11.77 -1.88
CA ASN A 31 17.65 -12.76 -0.81
C ASN A 31 16.19 -13.00 -0.43
N VAL A 32 15.36 -11.95 -0.41
CA VAL A 32 13.92 -12.06 -0.15
C VAL A 32 13.24 -12.77 -1.33
N LEU A 33 13.52 -12.34 -2.55
CA LEU A 33 12.88 -12.87 -3.76
C LEU A 33 13.16 -14.36 -4.00
N LYS A 34 14.35 -14.86 -3.62
CA LYS A 34 14.66 -16.32 -3.66
C LYS A 34 13.72 -17.17 -2.81
N ASP A 35 13.25 -16.59 -1.71
CA ASP A 35 12.39 -17.29 -0.75
C ASP A 35 10.89 -17.02 -0.99
N VAL A 36 10.53 -16.10 -1.87
CA VAL A 36 9.14 -15.77 -2.19
C VAL A 36 8.52 -16.85 -3.06
N LYS A 37 7.54 -17.57 -2.50
CA LYS A 37 6.78 -18.64 -3.16
C LYS A 37 5.32 -18.24 -3.43
N SER A 38 5.08 -16.95 -3.61
CA SER A 38 3.75 -16.38 -3.86
C SER A 38 3.75 -15.53 -5.11
N ASN A 39 2.57 -15.30 -5.67
CA ASN A 39 2.37 -14.28 -6.70
C ASN A 39 2.63 -12.90 -6.10
N VAL A 40 3.28 -12.00 -6.85
CA VAL A 40 3.63 -10.66 -6.36
C VAL A 40 3.20 -9.60 -7.35
N GLY A 41 2.33 -8.70 -6.91
CA GLY A 41 2.07 -7.42 -7.55
C GLY A 41 2.86 -6.31 -6.84
N VAL A 42 3.37 -5.38 -7.59
CA VAL A 42 4.11 -4.21 -7.10
C VAL A 42 3.50 -2.94 -7.66
N SER A 43 3.24 -1.97 -6.83
CA SER A 43 2.84 -0.63 -7.22
C SER A 43 3.75 0.39 -6.54
N TYR A 44 4.24 1.34 -7.31
CA TYR A 44 5.14 2.36 -6.80
C TYR A 44 4.85 3.73 -7.41
N ALA A 45 4.88 4.76 -6.58
CA ALA A 45 4.60 6.13 -7.01
C ALA A 45 5.79 6.70 -7.82
N LEU A 46 5.54 7.19 -9.03
CA LEU A 46 6.56 7.71 -9.95
C LEU A 46 7.33 8.90 -9.35
N TYR A 47 6.66 9.74 -8.57
CA TYR A 47 7.24 10.93 -7.95
C TYR A 47 7.59 10.73 -6.48
N ASP A 48 7.83 9.48 -6.06
CA ASP A 48 8.29 9.18 -4.70
C ASP A 48 9.68 9.79 -4.47
N GLU A 49 9.77 10.65 -3.47
CA GLU A 49 11.02 11.35 -3.14
C GLU A 49 12.05 10.46 -2.44
N GLY A 50 11.63 9.34 -1.85
CA GLY A 50 12.45 8.53 -0.97
C GLY A 50 13.23 7.41 -1.64
N ALA A 51 12.78 6.89 -2.79
CA ALA A 51 13.18 5.57 -3.20
C ALA A 51 14.47 5.50 -4.01
N PHE A 52 14.49 5.98 -5.22
CA PHE A 52 15.56 5.61 -6.17
C PHE A 52 16.56 6.73 -6.44
N ARG A 53 16.38 7.89 -5.86
CA ARG A 53 17.21 9.08 -6.11
C ARG A 53 18.69 8.86 -5.83
N ASN A 54 19.02 8.00 -4.86
CA ASN A 54 20.39 7.71 -4.49
C ASN A 54 21.06 6.65 -5.38
N ALA A 55 20.28 5.79 -6.04
CA ALA A 55 20.81 4.73 -6.89
C ALA A 55 21.05 5.19 -8.34
N LEU A 56 20.28 6.18 -8.80
CA LEU A 56 20.30 6.66 -10.17
C LEU A 56 20.55 8.18 -10.18
N LYS A 57 21.83 8.57 -10.23
CA LYS A 57 22.23 9.99 -10.28
C LYS A 57 21.50 10.73 -11.41
N GLY A 58 20.82 11.84 -11.06
CA GLY A 58 20.13 12.72 -12.02
C GLY A 58 18.66 12.35 -12.28
N TRP A 59 18.08 11.44 -11.51
CA TRP A 59 16.67 11.06 -11.64
C TRP A 59 15.76 11.93 -10.79
N GLU A 60 14.73 12.46 -11.45
CA GLU A 60 13.67 13.24 -10.82
C GLU A 60 12.43 12.38 -10.48
N ALA A 61 12.40 11.13 -10.95
CA ALA A 61 11.28 10.22 -10.82
C ALA A 61 11.73 8.78 -10.54
N ALA A 62 10.86 8.00 -9.90
CA ALA A 62 11.05 6.57 -9.62
C ALA A 62 10.46 5.73 -10.76
N ASP A 63 11.12 5.73 -11.91
CA ASP A 63 10.68 4.99 -13.10
C ASP A 63 10.89 3.48 -12.93
N MET A 64 9.80 2.77 -12.73
CA MET A 64 9.80 1.33 -12.51
C MET A 64 10.06 0.52 -13.78
N THR A 65 10.08 1.13 -14.96
CA THR A 65 10.42 0.41 -16.21
C THR A 65 11.87 -0.06 -16.20
N ILE A 66 12.76 0.72 -15.58
CA ILE A 66 14.22 0.45 -15.55
C ILE A 66 14.81 0.41 -14.14
N ALA A 67 14.00 0.61 -13.12
CA ALA A 67 14.47 0.56 -11.74
C ALA A 67 15.04 -0.82 -11.38
N PRO A 68 16.19 -0.89 -10.69
CA PRO A 68 16.81 -2.16 -10.31
C PRO A 68 15.88 -3.08 -9.53
N GLU A 69 15.00 -2.52 -8.71
CA GLU A 69 14.06 -3.26 -7.86
C GLU A 69 12.94 -3.92 -8.67
N SER A 70 12.39 -3.23 -9.66
CA SER A 70 11.39 -3.79 -10.56
C SER A 70 11.98 -4.86 -11.47
N LEU A 71 13.15 -4.58 -12.06
CA LEU A 71 13.91 -5.54 -12.86
C LEU A 71 14.25 -6.80 -12.06
N ARG A 72 14.73 -6.64 -10.83
CA ARG A 72 15.02 -7.75 -9.92
C ARG A 72 13.77 -8.57 -9.63
N THR A 73 12.65 -7.90 -9.35
CA THR A 73 11.37 -8.57 -9.04
C THR A 73 10.88 -9.40 -10.22
N VAL A 74 10.88 -8.85 -11.43
CA VAL A 74 10.43 -9.54 -12.64
C VAL A 74 11.41 -10.65 -13.00
N ASN A 75 12.71 -10.37 -13.03
CA ASN A 75 13.72 -11.33 -13.43
C ASN A 75 13.91 -12.48 -12.43
N SER A 76 13.43 -12.33 -11.18
CA SER A 76 13.51 -13.38 -10.15
C SER A 76 12.84 -14.70 -10.54
N ILE A 77 11.91 -14.67 -11.51
CA ILE A 77 11.12 -15.83 -11.94
C ILE A 77 11.39 -16.23 -13.40
N LEU A 78 12.17 -15.44 -14.12
CA LEU A 78 12.46 -15.68 -15.52
C LEU A 78 13.70 -16.58 -15.66
N ARG A 79 13.79 -17.30 -16.78
CA ARG A 79 15.00 -18.03 -17.15
C ARG A 79 16.07 -17.06 -17.60
N LEU A 80 17.32 -17.47 -17.57
CA LEU A 80 18.45 -16.63 -17.97
C LEU A 80 18.32 -16.10 -19.42
N GLU A 81 17.68 -16.87 -20.31
CA GLU A 81 17.41 -16.53 -21.70
C GLU A 81 16.27 -15.51 -21.89
N ASP A 82 15.37 -15.42 -20.89
CA ASP A 82 14.17 -14.57 -20.93
C ASP A 82 14.32 -13.27 -20.10
N VAL A 83 15.49 -13.03 -19.52
CA VAL A 83 15.75 -11.86 -18.66
C VAL A 83 15.49 -10.57 -19.45
N VAL A 84 14.68 -9.70 -18.85
CA VAL A 84 14.34 -8.40 -19.43
C VAL A 84 15.26 -7.31 -18.91
N SER A 85 15.61 -6.37 -19.78
CA SER A 85 16.36 -5.15 -19.45
C SER A 85 15.44 -3.95 -19.14
N GLU A 86 14.16 -4.08 -19.47
CA GLU A 86 13.13 -3.09 -19.23
C GLU A 86 11.83 -3.81 -18.87
N VAL A 87 11.13 -3.31 -17.84
CA VAL A 87 9.85 -3.86 -17.38
C VAL A 87 8.72 -3.11 -18.09
N GLU A 88 7.83 -3.84 -18.72
CA GLU A 88 6.58 -3.33 -19.26
C GLU A 88 5.56 -3.23 -18.14
N LEU A 89 5.12 -2.00 -17.82
CA LEU A 89 4.17 -1.73 -16.73
C LEU A 89 2.81 -2.38 -17.01
N GLY A 90 2.20 -2.96 -15.99
CA GLY A 90 0.92 -3.65 -16.09
C GLY A 90 0.97 -5.02 -16.78
N LYS A 91 2.13 -5.43 -17.28
CA LYS A 91 2.31 -6.75 -17.88
C LYS A 91 2.51 -7.81 -16.80
N TYR A 92 1.81 -8.91 -16.97
CA TYR A 92 1.94 -10.10 -16.13
C TYR A 92 3.05 -11.01 -16.63
N TYR A 93 4.09 -11.19 -15.83
CA TYR A 93 5.21 -12.10 -16.08
C TYR A 93 5.04 -13.38 -15.25
N GLY A 94 5.44 -14.52 -15.77
CA GLY A 94 5.34 -15.82 -15.08
C GLY A 94 3.94 -16.43 -15.14
N VAL A 95 3.67 -17.35 -14.20
CA VAL A 95 2.45 -18.18 -14.21
C VAL A 95 1.81 -18.20 -12.83
N LYS A 96 0.56 -17.74 -12.72
CA LYS A 96 -0.15 -17.63 -11.43
C LYS A 96 -0.35 -18.96 -10.71
N GLN A 97 -0.59 -20.04 -11.46
CA GLN A 97 -0.78 -21.39 -10.90
C GLN A 97 0.48 -21.94 -10.23
N ASN A 98 1.63 -21.46 -10.65
CA ASN A 98 2.94 -21.85 -10.09
C ASN A 98 3.42 -20.89 -9.00
N ASN A 99 2.61 -19.90 -8.61
CA ASN A 99 2.98 -18.84 -7.68
C ASN A 99 4.21 -18.02 -8.13
N THR A 100 4.41 -17.91 -9.44
CA THR A 100 5.53 -17.17 -10.04
C THR A 100 5.08 -15.89 -10.72
N LEU A 101 3.82 -15.49 -10.60
CA LEU A 101 3.32 -14.27 -11.23
C LEU A 101 4.02 -13.04 -10.68
N ARG A 102 4.42 -12.14 -11.58
CA ARG A 102 4.97 -10.82 -11.27
C ARG A 102 4.30 -9.76 -12.13
N VAL A 103 3.91 -8.64 -11.54
CA VAL A 103 3.43 -7.46 -12.26
C VAL A 103 3.92 -6.22 -11.53
N VAL A 104 4.24 -5.17 -12.29
CA VAL A 104 4.69 -3.88 -11.77
C VAL A 104 3.82 -2.78 -12.32
N PHE A 105 3.33 -1.91 -11.44
CA PHE A 105 2.61 -0.69 -11.74
C PHE A 105 3.40 0.52 -11.25
N ASN A 106 3.27 1.66 -11.93
CA ASN A 106 4.03 2.87 -11.59
C ASN A 106 3.16 4.10 -11.87
N GLU A 107 2.37 4.47 -10.89
CA GLU A 107 1.40 5.55 -11.02
C GLU A 107 2.07 6.93 -10.91
N ALA A 108 1.67 7.87 -11.76
CA ALA A 108 2.21 9.24 -11.84
C ALA A 108 1.71 10.13 -10.68
N LEU A 109 2.13 9.80 -9.44
CA LEU A 109 1.72 10.48 -8.22
C LEU A 109 2.83 10.48 -7.16
N LEU A 110 2.61 11.22 -6.07
CA LEU A 110 3.48 11.21 -4.89
C LEU A 110 3.08 10.05 -3.94
N HIS A 111 4.06 9.46 -3.28
CA HIS A 111 3.87 8.34 -2.36
C HIS A 111 2.72 8.48 -1.35
N PRO A 112 2.51 9.61 -0.65
CA PRO A 112 1.42 9.75 0.33
C PRO A 112 0.02 9.65 -0.30
N PHE A 113 -0.12 9.87 -1.60
CA PHE A 113 -1.39 9.84 -2.30
C PHE A 113 -1.72 8.48 -2.93
N GLN A 114 -0.79 7.54 -2.91
CA GLN A 114 -0.99 6.21 -3.51
C GLN A 114 -2.22 5.48 -2.94
N PRO A 115 -2.48 5.46 -1.62
CA PRO A 115 -3.69 4.84 -1.06
C PRO A 115 -5.01 5.57 -1.40
N TYR A 116 -4.91 6.81 -1.86
CA TYR A 116 -6.03 7.69 -2.17
C TYR A 116 -6.15 7.99 -3.68
N ASN A 117 -5.60 7.12 -4.51
CA ASN A 117 -5.64 7.26 -5.95
C ASN A 117 -6.48 6.16 -6.58
N VAL A 118 -7.41 6.55 -7.47
CA VAL A 118 -8.34 5.62 -8.12
C VAL A 118 -7.60 4.61 -9.00
N GLU A 119 -6.59 5.05 -9.76
CA GLU A 119 -5.81 4.20 -10.64
C GLU A 119 -4.97 3.18 -9.83
N ALA A 120 -4.27 3.62 -8.78
CA ALA A 120 -3.50 2.74 -7.91
C ALA A 120 -4.37 1.67 -7.25
N THR A 121 -5.58 2.05 -6.81
CA THR A 121 -6.55 1.12 -6.23
C THR A 121 -7.10 0.17 -7.31
N ALA A 122 -7.41 0.67 -8.51
CA ALA A 122 -7.88 -0.15 -9.63
C ALA A 122 -6.83 -1.18 -10.05
N ASN A 123 -5.55 -0.79 -10.11
CA ASN A 123 -4.43 -1.70 -10.39
C ASN A 123 -4.34 -2.82 -9.34
N GLN A 124 -4.51 -2.48 -8.06
CA GLN A 124 -4.53 -3.47 -6.97
C GLN A 124 -5.70 -4.45 -7.11
N LEU A 125 -6.91 -3.94 -7.38
CA LEU A 125 -8.10 -4.77 -7.59
C LEU A 125 -7.93 -5.67 -8.81
N SER A 126 -7.47 -5.13 -9.95
CA SER A 126 -7.20 -5.89 -11.17
C SER A 126 -6.20 -7.02 -10.94
N TYR A 127 -5.16 -6.77 -10.14
CA TYR A 127 -4.21 -7.81 -9.77
C TYR A 127 -4.88 -8.94 -8.98
N PHE A 128 -5.69 -8.62 -7.98
CA PHE A 128 -6.36 -9.65 -7.17
C PHE A 128 -7.43 -10.40 -7.96
N ASP A 129 -8.22 -9.73 -8.79
CA ASP A 129 -9.18 -10.36 -9.70
C ASP A 129 -8.48 -11.35 -10.64
N TYR A 130 -7.35 -10.95 -11.20
CA TYR A 130 -6.55 -11.82 -12.06
C TYR A 130 -6.01 -13.05 -11.32
N VAL A 131 -5.48 -12.85 -10.10
CA VAL A 131 -4.85 -13.92 -9.32
C VAL A 131 -5.89 -14.91 -8.80
N PHE A 132 -7.01 -14.43 -8.25
CA PHE A 132 -8.03 -15.28 -7.63
C PHE A 132 -9.01 -15.89 -8.64
N THR A 133 -8.96 -15.53 -9.90
CA THR A 133 -9.81 -16.08 -10.98
C THR A 133 -11.32 -15.85 -10.81
N GLU A 134 -11.75 -15.09 -9.84
CA GLU A 134 -13.13 -14.73 -9.60
C GLU A 134 -13.26 -13.20 -9.70
N PRO A 135 -13.38 -12.66 -10.93
CA PRO A 135 -13.52 -11.23 -11.11
C PRO A 135 -14.75 -10.74 -10.38
N THR A 136 -14.62 -9.63 -9.67
CA THR A 136 -15.76 -8.95 -9.07
C THR A 136 -16.72 -8.50 -10.18
N PRO A 137 -18.06 -8.50 -9.93
CA PRO A 137 -19.01 -8.03 -10.92
C PRO A 137 -18.98 -6.52 -11.15
N LEU A 138 -18.18 -5.79 -10.37
CA LEU A 138 -18.00 -4.34 -10.45
C LEU A 138 -16.74 -4.02 -11.22
N ASP A 139 -16.75 -2.90 -11.95
CA ASP A 139 -15.56 -2.34 -12.55
C ASP A 139 -14.57 -1.89 -11.47
N ASN A 140 -13.27 -2.12 -11.67
CA ASN A 140 -12.23 -1.76 -10.70
C ASN A 140 -12.10 -0.24 -10.49
N TYR A 141 -12.65 0.55 -11.39
CA TYR A 141 -12.77 2.01 -11.29
C TYR A 141 -14.07 2.47 -10.60
N ASP A 142 -15.04 1.57 -10.37
CA ASP A 142 -16.29 1.88 -9.68
C ASP A 142 -16.10 1.90 -8.16
N GLN A 143 -15.36 2.89 -7.69
CA GLN A 143 -14.88 3.04 -6.32
C GLN A 143 -15.68 4.12 -5.59
N ILE A 144 -16.04 3.83 -4.33
CA ILE A 144 -16.83 4.73 -3.48
C ILE A 144 -16.07 5.22 -2.22
N TRP A 145 -14.79 4.89 -2.09
CA TRP A 145 -14.00 5.24 -0.91
C TRP A 145 -13.89 6.76 -0.68
N GLN A 146 -13.98 7.59 -1.75
CA GLN A 146 -13.94 9.05 -1.68
C GLN A 146 -15.08 9.58 -0.82
N TRP A 147 -16.27 8.99 -0.91
CA TRP A 147 -17.41 9.35 -0.08
C TRP A 147 -17.18 9.01 1.39
N LYS A 148 -16.57 7.86 1.68
CA LYS A 148 -16.20 7.48 3.04
C LYS A 148 -15.24 8.52 3.63
N GLU A 149 -14.19 8.90 2.91
CA GLU A 149 -13.22 9.90 3.38
C GLU A 149 -13.87 11.27 3.60
N PHE A 150 -14.73 11.70 2.67
CA PHE A 150 -15.48 12.95 2.81
C PHE A 150 -16.37 12.97 4.06
N PHE A 151 -17.16 11.92 4.29
CA PHE A 151 -18.00 11.85 5.48
C PHE A 151 -17.18 11.68 6.77
N THR A 152 -16.03 11.02 6.71
CA THR A 152 -15.10 10.93 7.84
C THR A 152 -14.59 12.30 8.24
N LEU A 153 -14.21 13.14 7.28
CA LEU A 153 -13.81 14.52 7.51
C LEU A 153 -14.93 15.33 8.15
N ILE A 154 -16.15 15.25 7.61
CA ILE A 154 -17.32 15.93 8.19
C ILE A 154 -17.55 15.48 9.64
N ASN A 155 -17.54 14.17 9.89
CA ASN A 155 -17.74 13.63 11.24
C ASN A 155 -16.66 14.14 12.22
N MET A 156 -15.42 14.24 11.77
CA MET A 156 -14.33 14.78 12.58
C MET A 156 -14.60 16.26 12.93
N ILE A 157 -14.98 17.09 11.96
CA ILE A 157 -15.32 18.50 12.19
C ILE A 157 -16.51 18.63 13.17
N VAL A 158 -17.58 17.87 12.94
CA VAL A 158 -18.76 17.86 13.82
C VAL A 158 -18.39 17.40 15.22
N GLY A 159 -17.53 16.37 15.34
CA GLY A 159 -17.01 15.90 16.63
C GLY A 159 -16.30 17.00 17.40
N PHE A 160 -15.41 17.74 16.76
CA PHE A 160 -14.74 18.89 17.40
C PHE A 160 -15.72 20.00 17.80
N LEU A 161 -16.68 20.33 16.95
CA LEU A 161 -17.70 21.33 17.26
C LEU A 161 -18.60 20.91 18.44
N LEU A 162 -18.87 19.61 18.58
CA LEU A 162 -19.68 19.05 19.66
C LEU A 162 -18.93 19.03 21.01
N LEU A 163 -17.60 19.08 21.05
CA LEU A 163 -16.84 19.05 22.30
C LEU A 163 -17.25 20.20 23.25
N ILE A 164 -17.46 21.41 22.72
CA ILE A 164 -17.79 22.57 23.52
C ILE A 164 -19.17 22.42 24.20
N PRO A 165 -20.28 22.18 23.46
CA PRO A 165 -21.60 22.04 24.08
C PRO A 165 -21.69 20.79 24.96
N LEU A 166 -21.04 19.68 24.56
CA LEU A 166 -21.00 18.45 25.34
C LEU A 166 -20.28 18.70 26.69
N THR A 167 -19.12 19.35 26.66
CA THR A 167 -18.39 19.71 27.89
C THR A 167 -19.25 20.59 28.80
N LYS A 168 -19.91 21.59 28.23
CA LYS A 168 -20.83 22.46 29.03
C LYS A 168 -21.97 21.65 29.62
N ALA A 169 -22.56 20.73 28.89
CA ALA A 169 -23.63 19.87 29.39
C ALA A 169 -23.16 18.93 30.51
N LEU A 170 -21.98 18.30 30.32
CA LEU A 170 -21.38 17.40 31.31
C LEU A 170 -21.05 18.15 32.63
N LEU A 171 -20.53 19.37 32.55
CA LEU A 171 -20.20 20.18 33.74
C LEU A 171 -21.44 20.62 34.54
N GLN A 172 -22.63 20.54 33.98
CA GLN A 172 -23.88 20.75 34.70
C GLN A 172 -24.29 19.53 35.56
N LEU A 173 -23.76 18.35 35.27
CA LEU A 173 -24.01 17.16 36.06
C LEU A 173 -23.29 17.26 37.41
N GLN A 174 -23.99 16.90 38.50
CA GLN A 174 -23.49 16.99 39.88
C GLN A 174 -22.11 16.27 40.05
N PHE A 175 -21.90 15.18 39.33
CA PHE A 175 -20.64 14.41 39.35
C PHE A 175 -19.45 15.23 38.87
N PHE A 176 -19.64 16.03 37.78
CA PHE A 176 -18.56 16.80 37.15
C PHE A 176 -18.49 18.27 37.66
N SER A 177 -19.49 18.76 38.36
CA SER A 177 -19.55 20.16 38.84
C SER A 177 -18.39 20.54 39.77
N SER A 178 -17.83 19.56 40.49
CA SER A 178 -16.66 19.75 41.35
C SER A 178 -15.34 20.07 40.62
N ILE A 179 -15.30 19.85 39.31
CA ILE A 179 -14.11 20.12 38.45
C ILE A 179 -14.04 21.64 38.12
N VAL A 180 -15.17 22.30 38.13
CA VAL A 180 -15.26 23.75 37.82
C VAL A 180 -14.68 24.54 38.96
N LYS A 181 -13.46 25.07 38.79
CA LYS A 181 -12.85 26.01 39.75
C LYS A 181 -13.27 27.44 39.41
N PRO A 182 -13.60 28.27 40.41
CA PRO A 182 -13.84 29.69 40.19
C PRO A 182 -12.58 30.37 39.65
N ILE A 183 -12.74 31.22 38.65
CA ILE A 183 -11.64 32.01 38.08
C ILE A 183 -11.20 32.98 39.19
N PRO A 184 -9.90 33.05 39.58
CA PRO A 184 -9.43 34.00 40.54
C PRO A 184 -9.69 35.44 40.07
N PRO A 185 -10.09 36.37 40.94
CA PRO A 185 -10.27 37.77 40.56
C PRO A 185 -8.95 38.34 40.02
N ALA A 186 -9.03 39.15 38.95
CA ALA A 186 -7.89 39.79 38.31
C ALA A 186 -7.28 40.89 39.23
#